data_69b63c6605b532f2dd81c8a2e1f29756
#
_entry.id   69b63c6605b532f2dd81c8a2e1f29756
#
_cell.length_a   1.000
_cell.length_b   1.000
_cell.length_c   1.000
_cell.angle_alpha   90.00
_cell.angle_beta   90.00
_cell.angle_gamma   90.00
#
_symmetry.space_group_name_H-M   'P 1'
#
loop_
_entity.id
_entity.type
_entity.pdbx_description
1 polymer ?
#
loop_
_entity_poly.entity_id
_entity_poly.type
_entity_poly.pdbx_seq_one_letter_code
_entity_poly.pdbx_strand_id
1 'polypeptide(L)'
;MHDRDILISGASIAGPAVAYWLRRHGFNPTVVERAPAPRAGGQAIDLRGAARAVADRMGILDQVRQAHVGTRGISYVDAANRRLASMPADLLGDSGGAIAELEILRGDLVDILYRATRDDVEYVFEDAIADIAEDDAGVKVAFQRGQPRTFDLVVGADGLHSGVRALAFGEESAFVRHLGAYVSSFSTTNHLDLDGWELLHSVPGRTAGIYPTRQGTRATAVFFFASPPLAYDRYDLGQQQRLLAAAFADQGWEVPRLLAAMWEAPDFYFDSVSQVHLDRWSRGRVALVGDAAWCPSPMAGVGTSLALVGAYVLAGELAAAGGDHRAAFAGYEAELRDYVAQGQRLAKGNAAGLIPRSRPQIWMRNQLIRMLPHMPWRGLVAGGVHKAANAITLKDYRS
;
A
#
# COMPACT_ATOMS: atom_id res chain seq x y z
N MET A 1 -7.03 -8.98 -34.03
CA MET A 1 -7.31 -9.81 -32.85
C MET A 1 -7.28 -8.88 -31.66
N HIS A 2 -8.30 -8.86 -30.82
CA HIS A 2 -8.28 -8.03 -29.63
C HIS A 2 -7.67 -8.83 -28.50
N ASP A 3 -6.68 -8.28 -27.81
CA ASP A 3 -6.00 -8.89 -26.66
C ASP A 3 -7.02 -9.01 -25.50
N ARG A 4 -7.55 -10.22 -25.28
CA ARG A 4 -8.67 -10.43 -24.32
C ARG A 4 -8.30 -11.23 -23.10
N ASP A 5 -7.37 -12.19 -23.22
CA ASP A 5 -6.98 -13.05 -22.12
C ASP A 5 -5.77 -12.44 -21.40
N ILE A 6 -5.99 -11.97 -20.18
CA ILE A 6 -5.00 -11.18 -19.42
C ILE A 6 -4.69 -11.88 -18.10
N LEU A 7 -3.42 -12.26 -17.91
CA LEU A 7 -2.93 -12.77 -16.64
C LEU A 7 -2.53 -11.60 -15.71
N ILE A 8 -2.98 -11.65 -14.48
CA ILE A 8 -2.64 -10.68 -13.43
C ILE A 8 -1.89 -11.42 -12.33
N SER A 9 -0.67 -10.98 -11.99
CA SER A 9 0.10 -11.53 -10.87
C SER A 9 -0.14 -10.71 -9.61
N GLY A 10 -0.70 -11.33 -8.56
CA GLY A 10 -0.96 -10.74 -7.26
C GLY A 10 -2.44 -10.44 -6.98
N ALA A 11 -2.97 -10.97 -5.86
CA ALA A 11 -4.36 -10.83 -5.43
C ALA A 11 -4.54 -9.91 -4.20
N SER A 12 -3.71 -8.86 -4.09
CA SER A 12 -3.89 -7.85 -3.04
C SER A 12 -4.89 -6.75 -3.48
N ILE A 13 -4.47 -5.51 -3.56
CA ILE A 13 -5.35 -4.37 -3.91
C ILE A 13 -5.36 -4.15 -5.43
N ALA A 14 -4.18 -3.97 -6.02
CA ALA A 14 -4.06 -3.62 -7.43
C ALA A 14 -4.62 -4.69 -8.37
N GLY A 15 -4.30 -5.98 -8.13
CA GLY A 15 -4.70 -7.08 -9.00
C GLY A 15 -6.22 -7.23 -9.12
N PRO A 16 -6.96 -7.44 -8.03
CA PRO A 16 -8.42 -7.50 -8.07
C PRO A 16 -9.07 -6.23 -8.62
N ALA A 17 -8.50 -5.05 -8.37
CA ALA A 17 -9.00 -3.80 -8.95
C ALA A 17 -8.82 -3.78 -10.48
N VAL A 18 -7.66 -4.23 -11.00
CA VAL A 18 -7.44 -4.39 -12.45
C VAL A 18 -8.42 -5.42 -13.02
N ALA A 19 -8.57 -6.58 -12.36
CA ALA A 19 -9.47 -7.64 -12.79
C ALA A 19 -10.93 -7.15 -12.89
N TYR A 20 -11.39 -6.38 -11.89
CA TYR A 20 -12.72 -5.77 -11.90
C TYR A 20 -12.96 -4.91 -13.15
N TRP A 21 -12.06 -3.97 -13.43
CA TRP A 21 -12.22 -3.07 -14.55
C TRP A 21 -12.04 -3.76 -15.89
N LEU A 22 -11.12 -4.70 -16.02
CA LEU A 22 -10.96 -5.51 -17.24
C LEU A 22 -12.24 -6.30 -17.54
N ARG A 23 -12.84 -6.99 -16.55
CA ARG A 23 -14.12 -7.69 -16.75
C ARG A 23 -15.21 -6.76 -17.23
N ARG A 24 -15.29 -5.58 -16.63
CA ARG A 24 -16.29 -4.58 -16.97
C ARG A 24 -16.16 -4.06 -18.42
N HIS A 25 -14.96 -4.12 -18.98
CA HIS A 25 -14.66 -3.77 -20.36
C HIS A 25 -14.61 -4.97 -21.32
N GLY A 26 -15.04 -6.15 -20.88
CA GLY A 26 -15.18 -7.34 -21.73
C GLY A 26 -13.91 -8.15 -21.96
N PHE A 27 -12.86 -7.92 -21.15
CA PHE A 27 -11.66 -8.77 -21.13
C PHE A 27 -11.86 -9.99 -20.21
N ASN A 28 -10.98 -10.98 -20.34
CA ASN A 28 -10.95 -12.22 -19.55
C ASN A 28 -9.73 -12.26 -18.62
N PRO A 29 -9.77 -11.64 -17.43
CA PRO A 29 -8.66 -11.69 -16.49
C PRO A 29 -8.61 -13.03 -15.76
N THR A 30 -7.38 -13.55 -15.57
CA THR A 30 -7.02 -14.61 -14.62
C THR A 30 -6.07 -14.01 -13.60
N VAL A 31 -6.30 -14.21 -12.30
CA VAL A 31 -5.42 -13.72 -11.23
C VAL A 31 -4.65 -14.88 -10.62
N VAL A 32 -3.32 -14.81 -10.60
CA VAL A 32 -2.47 -15.76 -9.89
C VAL A 32 -1.90 -15.15 -8.61
N GLU A 33 -1.97 -15.89 -7.50
CA GLU A 33 -1.48 -15.44 -6.19
C GLU A 33 -0.73 -16.58 -5.48
N ARG A 34 0.48 -16.27 -5.00
CA ARG A 34 1.31 -17.26 -4.28
C ARG A 34 0.78 -17.64 -2.90
N ALA A 35 0.00 -16.78 -2.25
CA ALA A 35 -0.66 -17.10 -0.99
C ALA A 35 -1.83 -18.06 -1.20
N PRO A 36 -2.20 -18.86 -0.19
CA PRO A 36 -3.33 -19.81 -0.30
C PRO A 36 -4.71 -19.14 -0.31
N ALA A 37 -4.77 -17.87 0.07
CA ALA A 37 -6.00 -17.09 0.12
C ALA A 37 -5.69 -15.59 0.19
N PRO A 38 -6.67 -14.70 0.00
CA PRO A 38 -6.51 -13.27 0.27
C PRO A 38 -6.02 -13.04 1.70
N ARG A 39 -5.00 -12.17 1.88
CA ARG A 39 -4.43 -11.90 3.19
C ARG A 39 -5.39 -11.09 4.05
N ALA A 40 -5.79 -11.64 5.18
CA ALA A 40 -6.53 -10.93 6.23
C ALA A 40 -5.58 -10.03 7.05
N GLY A 41 -6.14 -9.03 7.75
CA GLY A 41 -5.39 -8.14 8.64
C GLY A 41 -4.49 -7.15 7.92
N GLY A 42 -3.36 -6.80 8.54
CA GLY A 42 -2.42 -5.80 8.02
C GLY A 42 -2.70 -4.39 8.55
N GLN A 43 -1.89 -3.43 8.11
CA GLN A 43 -1.98 -2.04 8.53
C GLN A 43 -3.24 -1.33 8.01
N ALA A 44 -3.62 -0.26 8.70
CA ALA A 44 -4.59 0.69 8.19
C ALA A 44 -4.04 1.43 6.96
N ILE A 45 -4.89 1.64 5.98
CA ILE A 45 -4.58 2.28 4.71
C ILE A 45 -5.65 3.30 4.36
N ASP A 46 -5.24 4.33 3.62
CA ASP A 46 -6.06 5.47 3.29
C ASP A 46 -6.66 5.37 1.88
N LEU A 47 -7.96 5.65 1.75
CA LEU A 47 -8.58 5.98 0.47
C LEU A 47 -8.78 7.49 0.37
N ARG A 48 -8.00 8.13 -0.51
CA ARG A 48 -8.00 9.59 -0.66
C ARG A 48 -8.32 10.03 -2.09
N GLY A 49 -8.93 11.19 -2.23
CA GLY A 49 -9.10 11.88 -3.52
C GLY A 49 -9.70 11.02 -4.63
N ALA A 50 -9.02 10.96 -5.76
CA ALA A 50 -9.47 10.22 -6.95
C ALA A 50 -9.76 8.73 -6.69
N ALA A 51 -9.09 8.08 -5.71
CA ALA A 51 -9.37 6.69 -5.38
C ALA A 51 -10.76 6.47 -4.79
N ARG A 52 -11.31 7.46 -4.06
CA ARG A 52 -12.69 7.41 -3.56
C ARG A 52 -13.68 7.40 -4.72
N ALA A 53 -13.44 8.23 -5.75
CA ALA A 53 -14.27 8.23 -6.95
C ALA A 53 -14.17 6.91 -7.73
N VAL A 54 -12.99 6.27 -7.76
CA VAL A 54 -12.82 4.92 -8.33
C VAL A 54 -13.61 3.89 -7.53
N ALA A 55 -13.50 3.89 -6.20
CA ALA A 55 -14.26 2.98 -5.33
C ALA A 55 -15.78 3.17 -5.47
N ASP A 56 -16.25 4.41 -5.65
CA ASP A 56 -17.64 4.73 -5.93
C ASP A 56 -18.09 4.17 -7.28
N ARG A 57 -17.31 4.40 -8.34
CA ARG A 57 -17.56 3.81 -9.68
C ARG A 57 -17.56 2.28 -9.69
N MET A 58 -16.80 1.65 -8.79
CA MET A 58 -16.81 0.19 -8.55
C MET A 58 -18.04 -0.28 -7.78
N GLY A 59 -18.80 0.61 -7.14
CA GLY A 59 -19.93 0.26 -6.28
C GLY A 59 -19.51 -0.33 -4.93
N ILE A 60 -18.25 -0.14 -4.50
CA ILE A 60 -17.72 -0.68 -3.23
C ILE A 60 -17.58 0.38 -2.14
N LEU A 61 -17.79 1.66 -2.44
CA LEU A 61 -17.51 2.77 -1.50
C LEU A 61 -18.28 2.62 -0.19
N ASP A 62 -19.54 2.18 -0.22
CA ASP A 62 -20.33 2.00 1.00
C ASP A 62 -19.83 0.83 1.86
N GLN A 63 -19.33 -0.24 1.25
CA GLN A 63 -18.69 -1.34 1.97
C GLN A 63 -17.39 -0.86 2.64
N VAL A 64 -16.60 -0.02 1.95
CA VAL A 64 -15.39 0.59 2.49
C VAL A 64 -15.72 1.51 3.67
N ARG A 65 -16.78 2.34 3.57
CA ARG A 65 -17.28 3.18 4.68
C ARG A 65 -17.72 2.34 5.89
N GLN A 66 -18.41 1.23 5.65
CA GLN A 66 -18.84 0.33 6.72
C GLN A 66 -17.65 -0.36 7.41
N ALA A 67 -16.55 -0.58 6.70
CA ALA A 67 -15.31 -1.18 7.22
C ALA A 67 -14.31 -0.16 7.77
N HIS A 68 -14.66 1.14 7.81
CA HIS A 68 -13.81 2.21 8.32
C HIS A 68 -13.33 1.94 9.76
N VAL A 69 -12.05 2.17 10.03
CA VAL A 69 -11.38 1.87 11.32
C VAL A 69 -11.90 2.78 12.44
N GLY A 70 -12.30 4.00 12.12
CA GLY A 70 -12.83 4.96 13.08
C GLY A 70 -11.74 5.67 13.89
N THR A 71 -10.59 5.91 13.29
CA THR A 71 -9.47 6.61 13.92
C THR A 71 -9.87 8.03 14.30
N ARG A 72 -9.78 8.34 15.61
CA ARG A 72 -10.12 9.66 16.19
C ARG A 72 -8.94 10.60 16.23
N GLY A 73 -7.72 10.07 16.20
CA GLY A 73 -6.50 10.86 16.25
C GLY A 73 -5.26 10.07 16.58
N ILE A 74 -4.13 10.75 16.52
CA ILE A 74 -2.81 10.25 16.88
C ILE A 74 -2.34 10.98 18.13
N SER A 75 -1.87 10.26 19.15
CA SER A 75 -1.24 10.80 20.35
C SER A 75 0.20 10.32 20.47
N TYR A 76 1.12 11.25 20.60
CA TYR A 76 2.51 10.96 20.94
C TYR A 76 2.66 10.89 22.45
N VAL A 77 3.25 9.79 22.94
CA VAL A 77 3.37 9.47 24.37
C VAL A 77 4.82 9.32 24.81
N ASP A 78 5.05 9.53 26.11
CA ASP A 78 6.34 9.20 26.74
C ASP A 78 6.37 7.73 27.23
N ALA A 79 7.47 7.32 27.85
CA ALA A 79 7.66 5.96 28.37
C ALA A 79 6.66 5.59 29.50
N ALA A 80 6.06 6.58 30.16
CA ALA A 80 5.04 6.40 31.19
C ALA A 80 3.61 6.52 30.62
N ASN A 81 3.43 6.45 29.30
CA ASN A 81 2.17 6.59 28.57
C ASN A 81 1.47 7.96 28.75
N ARG A 82 2.21 9.01 29.19
CA ARG A 82 1.67 10.36 29.29
C ARG A 82 1.66 11.01 27.91
N ARG A 83 0.54 11.62 27.55
CA ARG A 83 0.39 12.31 26.26
C ARG A 83 1.26 13.56 26.19
N LEU A 84 2.16 13.59 25.23
CA LEU A 84 3.06 14.71 24.96
C LEU A 84 2.48 15.67 23.93
N ALA A 85 1.79 15.16 22.91
CA ALA A 85 1.08 15.92 21.90
C ALA A 85 -0.02 15.04 21.30
N SER A 86 -1.12 15.65 20.85
CA SER A 86 -2.22 14.93 20.21
C SER A 86 -2.69 15.68 18.96
N MET A 87 -2.99 14.94 17.92
CA MET A 87 -3.53 15.46 16.66
C MET A 87 -4.85 14.72 16.38
N PRO A 88 -6.00 15.37 16.64
CA PRO A 88 -7.30 14.84 16.27
C PRO A 88 -7.41 14.65 14.75
N ALA A 89 -8.20 13.67 14.32
CA ALA A 89 -8.39 13.36 12.90
C ALA A 89 -9.03 14.52 12.14
N ASP A 90 -9.94 15.23 12.77
CA ASP A 90 -10.69 16.36 12.22
C ASP A 90 -9.92 17.70 12.23
N LEU A 91 -8.74 17.74 12.87
CA LEU A 91 -7.96 18.99 13.04
C LEU A 91 -7.66 19.71 11.72
N LEU A 92 -7.44 18.95 10.66
CA LEU A 92 -7.09 19.46 9.34
C LEU A 92 -8.27 19.37 8.35
N GLY A 93 -9.44 18.91 8.81
CA GLY A 93 -10.65 18.75 8.00
C GLY A 93 -10.46 17.81 6.80
N ASP A 94 -11.34 17.92 5.81
CA ASP A 94 -11.27 17.14 4.56
C ASP A 94 -10.04 17.46 3.69
N SER A 95 -9.22 18.43 4.07
CA SER A 95 -8.07 18.90 3.31
C SER A 95 -6.85 17.98 3.36
N GLY A 96 -6.98 16.73 3.84
CA GLY A 96 -5.92 15.72 3.74
C GLY A 96 -4.95 15.70 4.90
N GLY A 97 -5.46 15.73 6.13
CA GLY A 97 -4.69 15.53 7.35
C GLY A 97 -3.87 14.23 7.35
N ALA A 98 -3.06 14.06 8.38
CA ALA A 98 -2.26 12.83 8.56
C ALA A 98 -3.15 11.57 8.63
N ILE A 99 -4.41 11.72 9.05
CA ILE A 99 -5.43 10.66 9.08
C ILE A 99 -6.42 10.95 7.95
N ALA A 100 -6.70 9.96 7.12
CA ALA A 100 -7.72 10.07 6.08
C ALA A 100 -9.11 9.99 6.69
N GLU A 101 -10.08 10.71 6.11
CA GLU A 101 -11.50 10.55 6.41
C GLU A 101 -11.97 9.09 6.21
N LEU A 102 -11.34 8.37 5.29
CA LEU A 102 -11.66 6.99 4.97
C LEU A 102 -10.41 6.13 5.12
N GLU A 103 -10.26 5.55 6.31
CA GLU A 103 -9.18 4.64 6.67
C GLU A 103 -9.75 3.24 6.91
N ILE A 104 -9.18 2.23 6.27
CA ILE A 104 -9.63 0.85 6.32
C ILE A 104 -8.44 -0.08 6.56
N LEU A 105 -8.63 -1.22 7.20
CA LEU A 105 -7.58 -2.24 7.24
C LEU A 105 -7.32 -2.79 5.84
N ARG A 106 -6.05 -2.99 5.50
CA ARG A 106 -5.65 -3.49 4.19
C ARG A 106 -6.36 -4.81 3.83
N GLY A 107 -6.47 -5.73 4.78
CA GLY A 107 -7.15 -7.01 4.59
C GLY A 107 -8.63 -6.87 4.30
N ASP A 108 -9.31 -5.92 4.95
CA ASP A 108 -10.74 -5.67 4.71
C ASP A 108 -10.97 -5.13 3.29
N LEU A 109 -10.10 -4.22 2.81
CA LEU A 109 -10.19 -3.75 1.42
C LEU A 109 -9.91 -4.87 0.41
N VAL A 110 -8.91 -5.73 0.68
CA VAL A 110 -8.61 -6.90 -0.16
C VAL A 110 -9.81 -7.84 -0.24
N ASP A 111 -10.48 -8.11 0.89
CA ASP A 111 -11.67 -8.96 0.94
C ASP A 111 -12.85 -8.34 0.16
N ILE A 112 -13.08 -7.03 0.28
CA ILE A 112 -14.11 -6.32 -0.49
C ILE A 112 -13.83 -6.44 -2.00
N LEU A 113 -12.60 -6.20 -2.44
CA LEU A 113 -12.20 -6.30 -3.84
C LEU A 113 -12.29 -7.73 -4.37
N TYR A 114 -11.87 -8.71 -3.58
CA TYR A 114 -11.99 -10.13 -3.93
C TYR A 114 -13.45 -10.55 -4.10
N ARG A 115 -14.32 -10.20 -3.15
CA ARG A 115 -15.77 -10.49 -3.28
C ARG A 115 -16.42 -9.82 -4.49
N ALA A 116 -15.94 -8.64 -4.86
CA ALA A 116 -16.46 -7.92 -6.04
C ALA A 116 -16.06 -8.56 -7.38
N THR A 117 -15.14 -9.55 -7.37
CA THR A 117 -14.57 -10.14 -8.59
C THR A 117 -14.61 -11.66 -8.66
N ARG A 118 -14.64 -12.36 -7.52
CA ARG A 118 -14.45 -13.83 -7.44
C ARG A 118 -15.45 -14.66 -8.26
N ASP A 119 -16.65 -14.14 -8.49
CA ASP A 119 -17.69 -14.87 -9.22
C ASP A 119 -17.53 -14.76 -10.74
N ASP A 120 -16.76 -13.78 -11.23
CA ASP A 120 -16.56 -13.47 -12.66
C ASP A 120 -15.10 -13.59 -13.11
N VAL A 121 -14.15 -13.83 -12.21
CA VAL A 121 -12.71 -13.88 -12.45
C VAL A 121 -12.13 -15.18 -11.94
N GLU A 122 -11.29 -15.83 -12.75
CA GLU A 122 -10.53 -17.01 -12.32
C GLU A 122 -9.42 -16.58 -11.35
N TYR A 123 -9.37 -17.18 -10.15
CA TYR A 123 -8.29 -17.02 -9.18
C TYR A 123 -7.53 -18.33 -9.01
N VAL A 124 -6.21 -18.29 -9.24
CA VAL A 124 -5.28 -19.40 -9.02
C VAL A 124 -4.43 -19.05 -7.81
N PHE A 125 -4.76 -19.63 -6.66
CA PHE A 125 -4.00 -19.47 -5.42
C PHE A 125 -2.88 -20.50 -5.32
N GLU A 126 -1.92 -20.26 -4.41
CA GLU A 126 -0.76 -21.10 -4.13
C GLU A 126 0.17 -21.29 -5.33
N ASP A 127 0.13 -20.36 -6.30
CA ASP A 127 1.00 -20.42 -7.47
C ASP A 127 1.56 -19.04 -7.80
N ALA A 128 2.63 -19.01 -8.59
CA ALA A 128 3.26 -17.78 -9.04
C ALA A 128 3.87 -17.98 -10.43
N ILE A 129 4.08 -16.88 -11.14
CA ILE A 129 4.77 -16.86 -12.42
C ILE A 129 6.25 -17.25 -12.19
N ALA A 130 6.72 -18.26 -12.88
CA ALA A 130 8.10 -18.73 -12.85
C ALA A 130 8.92 -18.20 -14.04
N ASP A 131 8.29 -18.06 -15.21
CA ASP A 131 8.94 -17.55 -16.42
C ASP A 131 7.92 -16.92 -17.37
N ILE A 132 8.39 -15.98 -18.19
CA ILE A 132 7.61 -15.25 -19.19
C ILE A 132 8.37 -15.25 -20.51
N ALA A 133 7.77 -15.80 -21.57
CA ALA A 133 8.29 -15.77 -22.93
C ALA A 133 7.27 -15.13 -23.87
N GLU A 134 7.62 -14.01 -24.50
CA GLU A 134 6.76 -13.29 -25.44
C GLU A 134 7.07 -13.71 -26.88
N ASP A 135 6.02 -13.95 -27.68
CA ASP A 135 6.09 -14.15 -29.12
C ASP A 135 4.96 -13.37 -29.84
N ASP A 136 4.85 -13.52 -31.16
CA ASP A 136 3.83 -12.82 -31.97
C ASP A 136 2.40 -13.24 -31.58
N ALA A 137 2.22 -14.45 -31.06
CA ALA A 137 0.91 -15.01 -30.69
C ALA A 137 0.46 -14.57 -29.29
N GLY A 138 1.38 -14.15 -28.42
CA GLY A 138 1.07 -13.75 -27.05
C GLY A 138 2.23 -13.95 -26.08
N VAL A 139 1.89 -14.17 -24.82
CA VAL A 139 2.83 -14.39 -23.72
C VAL A 139 2.64 -15.79 -23.17
N LYS A 140 3.64 -16.65 -23.38
CA LYS A 140 3.71 -17.97 -22.74
C LYS A 140 4.21 -17.79 -21.30
N VAL A 141 3.43 -18.24 -20.35
CA VAL A 141 3.72 -18.14 -18.92
C VAL A 141 3.91 -19.53 -18.35
N ALA A 142 5.05 -19.76 -17.73
CA ALA A 142 5.29 -20.93 -16.89
C ALA A 142 4.96 -20.55 -15.43
N PHE A 143 4.28 -21.43 -14.72
CA PHE A 143 3.95 -21.29 -13.32
C PHE A 143 4.87 -22.16 -12.45
N GLN A 144 4.97 -21.84 -11.15
CA GLN A 144 5.79 -22.63 -10.23
C GLN A 144 5.21 -24.02 -9.99
N ARG A 145 3.89 -24.17 -10.04
CA ARG A 145 3.16 -25.42 -9.76
C ARG A 145 2.23 -25.85 -10.89
N GLY A 146 1.53 -24.88 -11.50
CA GLY A 146 0.56 -25.13 -12.56
C GLY A 146 1.18 -25.46 -13.93
N GLN A 147 0.34 -25.88 -14.86
CA GLN A 147 0.75 -26.11 -16.26
C GLN A 147 0.97 -24.76 -16.95
N PRO A 148 1.91 -24.67 -17.89
CA PRO A 148 2.10 -23.47 -18.70
C PRO A 148 0.83 -23.07 -19.46
N ARG A 149 0.55 -21.77 -19.54
CA ARG A 149 -0.58 -21.18 -20.26
C ARG A 149 -0.13 -20.03 -21.14
N THR A 150 -0.89 -19.73 -22.18
CA THR A 150 -0.65 -18.56 -23.05
C THR A 150 -1.74 -17.52 -22.79
N PHE A 151 -1.31 -16.27 -22.70
CA PHE A 151 -2.17 -15.10 -22.52
C PHE A 151 -1.85 -14.05 -23.57
N ASP A 152 -2.76 -13.14 -23.84
CA ASP A 152 -2.50 -12.00 -24.71
C ASP A 152 -1.60 -10.98 -24.02
N LEU A 153 -1.84 -10.73 -22.71
CA LEU A 153 -1.10 -9.77 -21.90
C LEU A 153 -0.81 -10.33 -20.49
N VAL A 154 0.23 -9.79 -19.84
CA VAL A 154 0.55 -10.04 -18.43
C VAL A 154 0.60 -8.71 -17.69
N VAL A 155 -0.08 -8.63 -16.52
CA VAL A 155 -0.05 -7.48 -15.62
C VAL A 155 0.58 -7.88 -14.29
N GLY A 156 1.72 -7.28 -13.95
CA GLY A 156 2.36 -7.43 -12.65
C GLY A 156 1.73 -6.47 -11.63
N ALA A 157 1.00 -7.04 -10.66
CA ALA A 157 0.37 -6.35 -9.54
C ALA A 157 0.87 -6.92 -8.20
N ASP A 158 2.07 -7.51 -8.20
CA ASP A 158 2.66 -8.37 -7.18
C ASP A 158 3.57 -7.62 -6.19
N GLY A 159 3.42 -6.29 -6.12
CA GLY A 159 3.92 -5.46 -5.04
C GLY A 159 5.38 -5.05 -5.16
N LEU A 160 5.95 -4.53 -4.05
CA LEU A 160 7.29 -3.96 -3.98
C LEU A 160 8.37 -4.92 -4.53
N HIS A 161 8.26 -6.20 -4.22
CA HIS A 161 9.19 -7.26 -4.63
C HIS A 161 8.65 -8.06 -5.83
N SER A 162 8.17 -7.36 -6.84
CA SER A 162 7.51 -7.94 -8.01
C SER A 162 8.40 -8.94 -8.77
N GLY A 163 7.90 -10.18 -8.87
CA GLY A 163 8.49 -11.22 -9.70
C GLY A 163 8.34 -10.91 -11.19
N VAL A 164 7.18 -10.38 -11.60
CA VAL A 164 6.94 -9.95 -12.98
C VAL A 164 7.91 -8.84 -13.39
N ARG A 165 8.17 -7.87 -12.51
CA ARG A 165 9.18 -6.84 -12.78
C ARG A 165 10.57 -7.47 -12.96
N ALA A 166 10.95 -8.42 -12.09
CA ALA A 166 12.24 -9.09 -12.19
C ALA A 166 12.39 -9.86 -13.50
N LEU A 167 11.37 -10.58 -13.94
CA LEU A 167 11.36 -11.37 -15.17
C LEU A 167 11.38 -10.51 -16.44
N ALA A 168 10.54 -9.44 -16.46
CA ALA A 168 10.36 -8.69 -17.70
C ALA A 168 11.27 -7.45 -17.82
N PHE A 169 11.68 -6.82 -16.69
CA PHE A 169 12.42 -5.56 -16.69
C PHE A 169 13.85 -5.70 -16.15
N GLY A 170 14.14 -6.72 -15.35
CA GLY A 170 15.47 -7.02 -14.82
C GLY A 170 15.54 -6.90 -13.30
N GLU A 171 16.76 -6.94 -12.77
CA GLU A 171 17.07 -7.04 -11.36
C GLU A 171 16.42 -5.97 -10.48
N GLU A 172 15.87 -6.38 -9.34
CA GLU A 172 15.17 -5.51 -8.39
C GLU A 172 16.02 -4.31 -7.94
N SER A 173 17.32 -4.52 -7.74
CA SER A 173 18.29 -3.50 -7.32
C SER A 173 18.41 -2.30 -8.28
N ALA A 174 18.05 -2.48 -9.54
CA ALA A 174 18.04 -1.40 -10.53
C ALA A 174 16.88 -0.40 -10.27
N PHE A 175 15.79 -0.84 -9.66
CA PHE A 175 14.54 -0.08 -9.57
C PHE A 175 14.14 0.30 -8.15
N VAL A 176 14.46 -0.53 -7.15
CA VAL A 176 14.08 -0.30 -5.76
C VAL A 176 15.08 0.62 -5.07
N ARG A 177 14.57 1.66 -4.42
CA ARG A 177 15.36 2.66 -3.67
C ARG A 177 14.98 2.60 -2.20
N HIS A 178 15.88 2.06 -1.38
CA HIS A 178 15.73 2.07 0.08
C HIS A 178 15.80 3.51 0.64
N LEU A 179 14.85 3.87 1.49
CA LEU A 179 14.75 5.22 2.07
C LEU A 179 15.35 5.34 3.48
N GLY A 180 16.16 4.38 3.89
CA GLY A 180 16.90 4.41 5.15
C GLY A 180 16.09 4.03 6.37
N ALA A 181 15.03 3.23 6.22
CA ALA A 181 14.19 2.74 7.32
C ALA A 181 13.51 1.42 6.98
N TYR A 182 12.97 0.79 8.03
CA TYR A 182 12.11 -0.39 7.98
C TYR A 182 10.79 -0.14 8.68
N VAL A 183 9.78 -0.88 8.27
CA VAL A 183 8.44 -0.90 8.86
C VAL A 183 8.05 -2.33 9.20
N SER A 184 7.39 -2.50 10.35
CA SER A 184 6.74 -3.76 10.72
C SER A 184 5.36 -3.49 11.29
N SER A 185 4.43 -4.40 11.07
CA SER A 185 3.11 -4.36 11.69
C SER A 185 2.57 -5.77 11.92
N PHE A 186 1.75 -5.91 12.95
CA PHE A 186 1.06 -7.17 13.27
C PHE A 186 -0.11 -6.93 14.22
N SER A 187 -1.08 -7.83 14.19
CA SER A 187 -2.23 -7.77 15.08
C SER A 187 -1.88 -8.17 16.51
N THR A 188 -2.49 -7.49 17.48
CA THR A 188 -2.36 -7.74 18.91
C THR A 188 -3.69 -7.50 19.64
N THR A 189 -3.73 -7.71 20.94
CA THR A 189 -4.88 -7.33 21.76
C THR A 189 -4.89 -5.83 22.04
N ASN A 190 -6.07 -5.22 22.13
CA ASN A 190 -6.24 -3.83 22.57
C ASN A 190 -6.16 -3.74 24.11
N HIS A 191 -4.99 -4.01 24.67
CA HIS A 191 -4.77 -4.07 26.12
C HIS A 191 -4.69 -2.70 26.81
N LEU A 192 -4.68 -1.62 26.03
CA LEU A 192 -4.70 -0.24 26.54
C LEU A 192 -6.09 0.39 26.46
N ASP A 193 -7.12 -0.39 26.10
CA ASP A 193 -8.50 0.06 25.93
C ASP A 193 -8.59 1.34 25.05
N LEU A 194 -7.85 1.31 23.93
CA LEU A 194 -7.80 2.44 23.00
C LEU A 194 -9.18 2.62 22.37
N ASP A 195 -9.70 3.84 22.47
CA ASP A 195 -10.96 4.27 21.84
C ASP A 195 -10.65 5.17 20.64
N GLY A 196 -10.36 4.58 19.49
CA GLY A 196 -10.08 5.29 18.25
C GLY A 196 -8.77 6.10 18.22
N TRP A 197 -7.99 6.15 19.30
CA TRP A 197 -6.71 6.87 19.34
C TRP A 197 -5.53 5.94 19.06
N GLU A 198 -4.72 6.33 18.09
CA GLU A 198 -3.39 5.75 17.88
C GLU A 198 -2.41 6.34 18.90
N LEU A 199 -1.60 5.49 19.53
CA LEU A 199 -0.51 5.91 20.40
C LEU A 199 0.83 5.63 19.74
N LEU A 200 1.70 6.64 19.67
CA LEU A 200 3.05 6.55 19.14
C LEU A 200 4.07 6.96 20.19
N HIS A 201 4.99 6.07 20.49
CA HIS A 201 6.17 6.33 21.32
C HIS A 201 7.42 6.42 20.45
N SER A 202 8.14 7.53 20.52
CA SER A 202 9.34 7.75 19.71
C SER A 202 10.58 7.97 20.56
N VAL A 203 11.65 7.32 20.17
CA VAL A 203 13.03 7.62 20.59
C VAL A 203 13.87 7.92 19.34
N PRO A 204 15.09 8.47 19.46
CA PRO A 204 15.91 8.75 18.27
C PRO A 204 16.06 7.56 17.34
N GLY A 205 15.61 7.73 16.10
CA GLY A 205 15.66 6.73 15.04
C GLY A 205 14.63 5.61 15.10
N ARG A 206 13.71 5.59 16.09
CA ARG A 206 12.74 4.51 16.27
C ARG A 206 11.40 5.04 16.76
N THR A 207 10.32 4.48 16.24
CA THR A 207 8.96 4.74 16.71
C THR A 207 8.20 3.43 16.80
N ALA A 208 7.61 3.15 17.95
CA ALA A 208 6.66 2.06 18.14
C ALA A 208 5.27 2.65 18.37
N GLY A 209 4.25 1.99 17.87
CA GLY A 209 2.87 2.43 18.01
C GLY A 209 1.89 1.29 18.15
N ILE A 210 0.70 1.65 18.58
CA ILE A 210 -0.45 0.76 18.67
C ILE A 210 -1.72 1.56 18.35
N TYR A 211 -2.57 1.02 17.51
CA TYR A 211 -3.88 1.60 17.22
C TYR A 211 -4.97 0.53 17.25
N PRO A 212 -6.20 0.87 17.71
CA PRO A 212 -7.28 -0.09 17.81
C PRO A 212 -7.82 -0.44 16.43
N THR A 213 -8.30 -1.67 16.27
CA THR A 213 -9.14 -2.04 15.14
C THR A 213 -10.62 -1.79 15.46
N ARG A 214 -11.46 -1.80 14.43
CA ARG A 214 -12.92 -1.59 14.57
C ARG A 214 -13.59 -2.47 15.63
N GLN A 215 -13.08 -3.67 15.87
CA GLN A 215 -13.68 -4.63 16.83
C GLN A 215 -13.43 -4.27 18.30
N GLY A 216 -12.65 -3.21 18.60
CA GLY A 216 -12.38 -2.73 19.95
C GLY A 216 -11.50 -3.63 20.81
N THR A 217 -11.61 -4.94 20.67
CA THR A 217 -10.81 -5.94 21.42
C THR A 217 -9.43 -6.21 20.81
N ARG A 218 -9.25 -5.88 19.53
CA ARG A 218 -7.99 -6.05 18.80
C ARG A 218 -7.36 -4.69 18.49
N ALA A 219 -6.05 -4.71 18.32
CA ALA A 219 -5.25 -3.57 17.91
C ALA A 219 -4.19 -4.02 16.90
N THR A 220 -3.61 -3.08 16.18
CA THR A 220 -2.42 -3.31 15.36
C THR A 220 -1.23 -2.62 16.02
N ALA A 221 -0.16 -3.37 16.25
CA ALA A 221 1.15 -2.83 16.60
C ALA A 221 1.88 -2.40 15.33
N VAL A 222 2.57 -1.27 15.38
CA VAL A 222 3.37 -0.76 14.26
C VAL A 222 4.73 -0.28 14.75
N PHE A 223 5.76 -0.59 13.98
CA PHE A 223 7.14 -0.26 14.30
C PHE A 223 7.82 0.37 13.10
N PHE A 224 8.56 1.43 13.34
CA PHE A 224 9.40 2.09 12.35
C PHE A 224 10.79 2.30 12.92
N PHE A 225 11.83 1.94 12.19
CA PHE A 225 13.19 2.21 12.64
C PHE A 225 14.12 2.56 11.49
N ALA A 226 15.01 3.51 11.74
CA ALA A 226 16.05 3.91 10.82
C ALA A 226 17.14 2.85 10.77
N SER A 227 17.50 2.41 9.58
CA SER A 227 18.57 1.45 9.34
C SER A 227 19.10 1.58 7.92
N PRO A 228 20.39 1.37 7.67
CA PRO A 228 20.87 1.04 6.34
C PRO A 228 20.24 -0.27 5.85
N PRO A 229 20.40 -0.64 4.56
CA PRO A 229 19.91 -1.91 4.03
C PRO A 229 20.40 -3.09 4.89
N LEU A 230 19.46 -3.94 5.30
CA LEU A 230 19.72 -5.16 6.07
C LEU A 230 19.79 -6.35 5.12
N ALA A 231 20.71 -7.25 5.37
CA ALA A 231 20.78 -8.54 4.69
C ALA A 231 19.89 -9.55 5.44
N TYR A 232 18.78 -9.97 4.84
CA TYR A 232 17.88 -10.98 5.39
C TYR A 232 17.11 -11.69 4.28
N ASP A 233 16.67 -12.90 4.56
CA ASP A 233 15.73 -13.61 3.70
C ASP A 233 14.31 -13.11 3.97
N ARG A 234 13.69 -12.54 2.94
CA ARG A 234 12.30 -12.05 3.00
C ARG A 234 11.25 -13.15 3.18
N TYR A 235 11.64 -14.40 3.09
CA TYR A 235 10.79 -15.58 3.34
C TYR A 235 11.04 -16.21 4.72
N ASP A 236 12.11 -15.85 5.41
CA ASP A 236 12.39 -16.28 6.79
C ASP A 236 11.72 -15.33 7.80
N LEU A 237 10.48 -15.67 8.16
CA LEU A 237 9.69 -14.94 9.15
C LEU A 237 10.43 -14.81 10.49
N GLY A 238 11.06 -15.89 10.96
CA GLY A 238 11.78 -15.88 12.22
C GLY A 238 13.00 -14.94 12.21
N GLN A 239 13.70 -14.84 11.07
CA GLN A 239 14.79 -13.88 10.90
C GLN A 239 14.28 -12.44 10.99
N GLN A 240 13.18 -12.13 10.32
CA GLN A 240 12.56 -10.80 10.35
C GLN A 240 12.10 -10.41 11.75
N GLN A 241 11.46 -11.32 12.48
CA GLN A 241 11.05 -11.11 13.88
C GLN A 241 12.26 -10.86 14.79
N ARG A 242 13.35 -11.62 14.63
CA ARG A 242 14.61 -11.38 15.37
C ARG A 242 15.22 -10.01 15.06
N LEU A 243 15.20 -9.56 13.81
CA LEU A 243 15.70 -8.23 13.43
C LEU A 243 14.86 -7.12 14.10
N LEU A 244 13.54 -7.25 14.10
CA LEU A 244 12.68 -6.29 14.80
C LEU A 244 12.93 -6.30 16.31
N ALA A 245 13.00 -7.48 16.93
CA ALA A 245 13.27 -7.62 18.35
C ALA A 245 14.62 -6.99 18.73
N ALA A 246 15.68 -7.22 17.95
CA ALA A 246 16.99 -6.64 18.17
C ALA A 246 16.98 -5.11 18.03
N ALA A 247 16.25 -4.57 17.04
CA ALA A 247 16.15 -3.12 16.81
C ALA A 247 15.46 -2.38 17.97
N PHE A 248 14.64 -3.06 18.77
CA PHE A 248 13.86 -2.46 19.85
C PHE A 248 14.14 -3.04 21.24
N ALA A 249 15.20 -3.84 21.41
CA ALA A 249 15.50 -4.59 22.63
C ALA A 249 15.70 -3.70 23.88
N ASP A 250 16.19 -2.46 23.72
CA ASP A 250 16.47 -1.50 24.79
C ASP A 250 15.31 -0.52 25.04
N GLN A 251 14.16 -0.72 24.41
CA GLN A 251 13.04 0.22 24.51
C GLN A 251 12.12 -0.13 25.69
N GLY A 252 11.67 0.91 26.38
CA GLY A 252 10.62 0.83 27.38
C GLY A 252 9.20 0.95 26.76
N TRP A 253 8.31 1.65 27.47
CA TRP A 253 6.89 1.79 27.13
C TRP A 253 6.21 0.41 26.98
N GLU A 254 5.35 0.23 26.03
CA GLU A 254 4.67 -1.04 25.72
C GLU A 254 5.50 -1.98 24.82
N VAL A 255 6.71 -1.56 24.39
CA VAL A 255 7.52 -2.30 23.43
C VAL A 255 7.81 -3.75 23.87
N PRO A 256 8.20 -4.04 25.12
CA PRO A 256 8.45 -5.44 25.52
C PRO A 256 7.20 -6.32 25.38
N ARG A 257 6.01 -5.79 25.70
CA ARG A 257 4.74 -6.51 25.57
C ARG A 257 4.36 -6.72 24.11
N LEU A 258 4.53 -5.69 23.27
CA LEU A 258 4.26 -5.79 21.84
C LEU A 258 5.19 -6.78 21.16
N LEU A 259 6.49 -6.77 21.48
CA LEU A 259 7.45 -7.75 20.96
C LEU A 259 7.13 -9.18 21.42
N ALA A 260 6.62 -9.38 22.63
CA ALA A 260 6.17 -10.69 23.08
C ALA A 260 4.96 -11.19 22.23
N ALA A 261 4.00 -10.31 21.95
CA ALA A 261 2.83 -10.63 21.11
C ALA A 261 3.20 -10.90 19.63
N MET A 262 4.29 -10.35 19.14
CA MET A 262 4.75 -10.51 17.77
C MET A 262 4.98 -11.96 17.37
N TRP A 263 5.52 -12.77 18.28
CA TRP A 263 5.90 -14.16 17.99
C TRP A 263 4.70 -15.07 17.67
N GLU A 264 3.52 -14.70 18.15
CA GLU A 264 2.26 -15.45 17.96
C GLU A 264 1.34 -14.77 16.93
N ALA A 265 1.73 -13.62 16.38
CA ALA A 265 0.89 -12.87 15.46
C ALA A 265 0.78 -13.59 14.10
N PRO A 266 -0.44 -13.87 13.61
CA PRO A 266 -0.64 -14.62 12.37
C PRO A 266 -0.38 -13.77 11.11
N ASP A 267 -0.32 -12.46 11.25
CA ASP A 267 -0.27 -11.47 10.18
C ASP A 267 0.97 -10.58 10.24
N PHE A 268 2.06 -11.09 10.86
CA PHE A 268 3.31 -10.34 10.94
C PHE A 268 3.79 -9.90 9.57
N TYR A 269 4.09 -8.62 9.46
CA TYR A 269 4.66 -7.98 8.29
C TYR A 269 5.94 -7.24 8.65
N PHE A 270 6.95 -7.38 7.80
CA PHE A 270 8.22 -6.66 7.92
C PHE A 270 8.75 -6.34 6.53
N ASP A 271 9.12 -5.09 6.28
CA ASP A 271 9.71 -4.71 5.01
C ASP A 271 10.54 -3.42 5.11
N SER A 272 11.35 -3.20 4.10
CA SER A 272 12.06 -1.94 3.91
C SER A 272 11.08 -0.82 3.52
N VAL A 273 11.34 0.38 4.01
CA VAL A 273 10.72 1.60 3.51
C VAL A 273 11.42 1.97 2.22
N SER A 274 10.79 1.64 1.09
CA SER A 274 11.41 1.75 -0.24
C SER A 274 10.47 2.39 -1.26
N GLN A 275 11.04 2.87 -2.35
CA GLN A 275 10.32 3.34 -3.55
C GLN A 275 10.72 2.53 -4.75
N VAL A 276 9.82 2.38 -5.71
CA VAL A 276 10.09 1.80 -7.02
C VAL A 276 10.12 2.91 -8.06
N HIS A 277 11.20 2.98 -8.83
CA HIS A 277 11.38 3.94 -9.91
C HIS A 277 11.70 3.21 -11.21
N LEU A 278 10.81 3.32 -12.19
CA LEU A 278 11.00 2.83 -13.55
C LEU A 278 10.72 3.96 -14.54
N ASP A 279 11.51 4.02 -15.60
CA ASP A 279 11.29 4.95 -16.70
C ASP A 279 10.05 4.58 -17.53
N ARG A 280 9.79 3.28 -17.67
CA ARG A 280 8.62 2.71 -18.33
C ARG A 280 7.98 1.66 -17.44
N TRP A 281 6.64 1.61 -17.44
CA TRP A 281 5.85 0.64 -16.68
C TRP A 281 5.32 -0.49 -17.54
N SER A 282 5.70 -0.50 -18.81
CA SER A 282 5.35 -1.53 -19.77
C SER A 282 6.53 -1.91 -20.64
N ARG A 283 6.58 -3.17 -21.05
CA ARG A 283 7.56 -3.71 -22.00
C ARG A 283 6.89 -4.83 -22.79
N GLY A 284 6.83 -4.68 -24.13
CA GLY A 284 6.10 -5.62 -24.97
C GLY A 284 4.66 -5.80 -24.53
N ARG A 285 4.28 -7.02 -24.24
CA ARG A 285 2.94 -7.42 -23.75
C ARG A 285 2.82 -7.48 -22.23
N VAL A 286 3.82 -6.98 -21.51
CA VAL A 286 3.84 -6.97 -20.03
C VAL A 286 3.68 -5.53 -19.52
N ALA A 287 2.74 -5.30 -18.60
CA ALA A 287 2.57 -4.06 -17.87
C ALA A 287 2.68 -4.28 -16.36
N LEU A 288 3.09 -3.25 -15.62
CA LEU A 288 3.13 -3.24 -14.17
C LEU A 288 2.12 -2.23 -13.63
N VAL A 289 1.57 -2.50 -12.42
CA VAL A 289 0.62 -1.61 -11.74
C VAL A 289 0.86 -1.63 -10.22
N GLY A 290 0.52 -0.54 -9.56
CA GLY A 290 0.67 -0.40 -8.12
C GLY A 290 2.15 -0.42 -7.69
N ASP A 291 2.42 -1.04 -6.54
CA ASP A 291 3.78 -1.05 -5.97
C ASP A 291 4.80 -1.79 -6.86
N ALA A 292 4.36 -2.66 -7.75
CA ALA A 292 5.22 -3.31 -8.74
C ALA A 292 5.83 -2.30 -9.72
N ALA A 293 5.07 -1.26 -10.08
CA ALA A 293 5.45 -0.24 -11.06
C ALA A 293 6.10 1.01 -10.43
N TRP A 294 5.51 1.49 -9.34
CA TRP A 294 5.84 2.82 -8.80
C TRP A 294 5.66 2.97 -7.29
N CYS A 295 5.87 1.94 -6.50
CA CYS A 295 5.72 2.02 -5.04
C CYS A 295 6.14 3.41 -4.51
N PRO A 296 5.22 4.18 -3.91
CA PRO A 296 5.55 5.52 -3.40
C PRO A 296 6.21 5.47 -2.04
N SER A 297 6.31 4.31 -1.42
CA SER A 297 6.66 4.04 -0.03
C SER A 297 5.44 4.11 0.92
N PRO A 298 5.41 3.30 1.99
CA PRO A 298 4.40 3.41 3.06
C PRO A 298 4.33 4.81 3.68
N MET A 299 5.46 5.54 3.70
CA MET A 299 5.53 6.90 4.23
C MET A 299 4.75 7.94 3.42
N ALA A 300 4.38 7.62 2.19
CA ALA A 300 3.61 8.54 1.35
C ALA A 300 2.12 8.61 1.74
N GLY A 301 1.55 7.55 2.31
CA GLY A 301 0.13 7.45 2.68
C GLY A 301 -0.84 7.49 1.49
N VAL A 302 -0.36 7.22 0.26
CA VAL A 302 -1.17 7.28 -0.98
C VAL A 302 -1.03 6.02 -1.85
N GLY A 303 -0.32 4.98 -1.41
CA GLY A 303 -0.06 3.78 -2.21
C GLY A 303 -1.34 3.09 -2.70
N THR A 304 -2.31 2.90 -1.81
CA THR A 304 -3.62 2.33 -2.13
C THR A 304 -4.37 3.18 -3.16
N SER A 305 -4.34 4.51 -2.99
CA SER A 305 -4.99 5.43 -3.92
C SER A 305 -4.38 5.35 -5.32
N LEU A 306 -3.05 5.31 -5.40
CA LEU A 306 -2.33 5.11 -6.66
C LEU A 306 -2.67 3.75 -7.31
N ALA A 307 -2.78 2.68 -6.52
CA ALA A 307 -3.09 1.34 -7.03
C ALA A 307 -4.51 1.27 -7.63
N LEU A 308 -5.52 1.80 -6.95
CA LEU A 308 -6.91 1.81 -7.44
C LEU A 308 -7.07 2.68 -8.69
N VAL A 309 -6.48 3.88 -8.68
CA VAL A 309 -6.52 4.78 -9.85
C VAL A 309 -5.73 4.17 -11.01
N GLY A 310 -4.56 3.59 -10.75
CA GLY A 310 -3.76 2.92 -11.77
C GLY A 310 -4.47 1.74 -12.43
N ALA A 311 -5.19 0.94 -11.65
CA ALA A 311 -6.02 -0.15 -12.15
C ALA A 311 -7.13 0.36 -13.06
N TYR A 312 -7.83 1.42 -12.66
CA TYR A 312 -8.88 2.06 -13.45
C TYR A 312 -8.35 2.58 -14.79
N VAL A 313 -7.24 3.31 -14.76
CA VAL A 313 -6.65 3.91 -15.96
C VAL A 313 -6.11 2.83 -16.91
N LEU A 314 -5.38 1.82 -16.40
CA LEU A 314 -4.84 0.74 -17.24
C LEU A 314 -5.95 0.01 -18.01
N ALA A 315 -6.99 -0.43 -17.30
CA ALA A 315 -8.10 -1.14 -17.94
C ALA A 315 -8.91 -0.23 -18.89
N GLY A 316 -9.09 1.04 -18.51
CA GLY A 316 -9.77 2.03 -19.35
C GLY A 316 -9.03 2.36 -20.63
N GLU A 317 -7.71 2.53 -20.60
CA GLU A 317 -6.90 2.76 -21.79
C GLU A 317 -6.86 1.52 -22.69
N LEU A 318 -6.83 0.30 -22.13
CA LEU A 318 -6.95 -0.94 -22.92
C LEU A 318 -8.30 -1.01 -23.65
N ALA A 319 -9.38 -0.62 -23.00
CA ALA A 319 -10.69 -0.57 -23.61
C ALA A 319 -10.77 0.51 -24.70
N ALA A 320 -10.29 1.71 -24.42
CA ALA A 320 -10.30 2.84 -25.36
C ALA A 320 -9.46 2.57 -26.62
N ALA A 321 -8.36 1.83 -26.46
CA ALA A 321 -7.51 1.40 -27.58
C ALA A 321 -8.05 0.17 -28.32
N GLY A 322 -9.23 -0.35 -27.98
CA GLY A 322 -9.82 -1.55 -28.60
C GLY A 322 -8.99 -2.81 -28.40
N GLY A 323 -8.16 -2.86 -27.33
CA GLY A 323 -7.25 -3.96 -27.02
C GLY A 323 -5.85 -3.84 -27.66
N ASP A 324 -5.55 -2.77 -28.39
CA ASP A 324 -4.15 -2.47 -28.79
C ASP A 324 -3.34 -2.07 -27.58
N HIS A 325 -2.59 -3.03 -27.03
CA HIS A 325 -1.80 -2.84 -25.81
C HIS A 325 -0.71 -1.76 -25.97
N ARG A 326 -0.14 -1.54 -27.15
CA ARG A 326 0.92 -0.55 -27.36
C ARG A 326 0.39 0.87 -27.18
N ALA A 327 -0.75 1.15 -27.79
CA ALA A 327 -1.44 2.43 -27.63
C ALA A 327 -1.95 2.60 -26.19
N ALA A 328 -2.56 1.55 -25.62
CA ALA A 328 -3.08 1.54 -24.26
C ALA A 328 -1.99 1.80 -23.21
N PHE A 329 -0.86 1.12 -23.28
CA PHE A 329 0.23 1.29 -22.32
C PHE A 329 0.87 2.69 -22.41
N ALA A 330 0.99 3.23 -23.62
CA ALA A 330 1.47 4.60 -23.79
C ALA A 330 0.49 5.62 -23.16
N GLY A 331 -0.82 5.45 -23.37
CA GLY A 331 -1.87 6.28 -22.74
C GLY A 331 -1.86 6.16 -21.21
N TYR A 332 -1.79 4.93 -20.69
CA TYR A 332 -1.72 4.63 -19.27
C TYR A 332 -0.52 5.32 -18.59
N GLU A 333 0.68 5.21 -19.17
CA GLU A 333 1.86 5.87 -18.62
C GLU A 333 1.76 7.40 -18.68
N ALA A 334 1.27 7.95 -19.77
CA ALA A 334 1.11 9.39 -19.94
C ALA A 334 0.13 9.99 -18.92
N GLU A 335 -1.00 9.30 -18.69
CA GLU A 335 -2.06 9.75 -17.79
C GLU A 335 -1.64 9.75 -16.32
N LEU A 336 -0.82 8.78 -15.90
CA LEU A 336 -0.49 8.57 -14.50
C LEU A 336 0.85 9.17 -14.07
N ARG A 337 1.73 9.55 -14.99
CA ARG A 337 3.11 9.91 -14.66
C ARG A 337 3.22 11.04 -13.62
N ASP A 338 2.48 12.10 -13.80
CA ASP A 338 2.49 13.24 -12.89
C ASP A 338 1.85 12.89 -11.54
N TYR A 339 0.78 12.09 -11.55
CA TYR A 339 0.10 11.64 -10.34
C TYR A 339 1.02 10.77 -9.48
N VAL A 340 1.68 9.80 -10.09
CA VAL A 340 2.68 8.94 -9.44
C VAL A 340 3.86 9.75 -8.89
N ALA A 341 4.42 10.66 -9.69
CA ALA A 341 5.53 11.50 -9.28
C ALA A 341 5.18 12.38 -8.06
N GLN A 342 3.96 12.88 -7.97
CA GLN A 342 3.49 13.62 -6.79
C GLN A 342 3.37 12.72 -5.56
N GLY A 343 2.82 11.51 -5.70
CA GLY A 343 2.77 10.52 -4.63
C GLY A 343 4.15 10.15 -4.08
N GLN A 344 5.12 9.91 -4.96
CA GLN A 344 6.49 9.57 -4.55
C GLN A 344 7.21 10.71 -3.81
N ARG A 345 6.93 11.97 -4.17
CA ARG A 345 7.53 13.14 -3.48
C ARG A 345 7.08 13.26 -2.02
N LEU A 346 5.87 12.83 -1.67
CA LEU A 346 5.35 12.91 -0.30
C LEU A 346 6.16 12.09 0.70
N ALA A 347 6.70 10.94 0.31
CA ALA A 347 7.42 10.05 1.21
C ALA A 347 8.62 10.69 1.89
N LYS A 348 9.37 11.53 1.16
CA LYS A 348 10.57 12.20 1.69
C LYS A 348 10.26 13.18 2.83
N GLY A 349 9.11 13.87 2.76
CA GLY A 349 8.67 14.81 3.79
C GLY A 349 8.17 14.11 5.06
N ASN A 350 7.45 13.01 4.92
CA ASN A 350 6.77 12.36 6.04
C ASN A 350 7.71 11.49 6.90
N ALA A 351 8.77 10.94 6.32
CA ALA A 351 9.71 10.06 7.03
C ALA A 351 10.35 10.73 8.26
N ALA A 352 10.73 12.01 8.16
CA ALA A 352 11.35 12.75 9.27
C ALA A 352 10.39 12.99 10.44
N GLY A 353 9.10 13.12 10.18
CA GLY A 353 8.05 13.27 11.21
C GLY A 353 7.80 11.96 11.96
N LEU A 354 7.82 10.84 11.28
CA LEU A 354 7.52 9.53 11.84
C LEU A 354 8.73 8.89 12.53
N ILE A 355 9.95 9.08 11.99
CA ILE A 355 11.19 8.53 12.53
C ILE A 355 12.17 9.66 12.84
N PRO A 356 11.92 10.49 13.89
CA PRO A 356 12.83 11.57 14.26
C PRO A 356 14.17 11.00 14.74
N ARG A 357 15.26 11.56 14.25
CA ARG A 357 16.62 11.01 14.50
C ARG A 357 17.30 11.54 15.76
N SER A 358 16.68 12.49 16.47
CA SER A 358 17.25 13.09 17.68
C SER A 358 16.16 13.54 18.66
N ARG A 359 16.54 13.66 19.96
CA ARG A 359 15.63 14.20 21.00
C ARG A 359 15.11 15.61 20.69
N PRO A 360 15.93 16.55 20.17
CA PRO A 360 15.43 17.87 19.75
C PRO A 360 14.38 17.78 18.64
N GLN A 361 14.53 16.88 17.66
CA GLN A 361 13.53 16.68 16.61
C GLN A 361 12.21 16.13 17.18
N ILE A 362 12.25 15.19 18.12
CA ILE A 362 11.06 14.69 18.83
C ILE A 362 10.36 15.83 19.56
N TRP A 363 11.10 16.62 20.32
CA TRP A 363 10.57 17.77 21.06
C TRP A 363 9.93 18.79 20.10
N MET A 364 10.66 19.19 19.06
CA MET A 364 10.19 20.15 18.05
C MET A 364 8.91 19.69 17.36
N ARG A 365 8.85 18.42 16.93
CA ARG A 365 7.63 17.81 16.35
C ARG A 365 6.46 17.93 17.33
N ASN A 366 6.66 17.56 18.59
CA ASN A 366 5.59 17.60 19.60
C ASN A 366 5.12 19.03 19.86
N GLN A 367 6.04 20.03 19.90
CA GLN A 367 5.64 21.44 20.02
C GLN A 367 4.86 21.92 18.82
N LEU A 368 5.30 21.57 17.60
CA LEU A 368 4.60 21.93 16.37
C LEU A 368 3.16 21.39 16.37
N ILE A 369 2.99 20.11 16.74
CA ILE A 369 1.66 19.48 16.83
C ILE A 369 0.78 20.19 17.87
N ARG A 370 1.31 20.55 19.04
CA ARG A 370 0.58 21.31 20.06
C ARG A 370 0.12 22.70 19.58
N MET A 371 0.96 23.34 18.76
CA MET A 371 0.67 24.69 18.23
C MET A 371 -0.29 24.66 17.04
N LEU A 372 -0.35 23.53 16.31
CA LEU A 372 -1.11 23.40 15.05
C LEU A 372 -2.59 23.83 15.17
N PRO A 373 -3.35 23.49 16.24
CA PRO A 373 -4.74 23.94 16.39
C PRO A 373 -4.90 25.46 16.45
N HIS A 374 -3.88 26.16 16.89
CA HIS A 374 -3.88 27.62 17.09
C HIS A 374 -3.34 28.39 15.86
N MET A 375 -2.85 27.69 14.84
CA MET A 375 -2.27 28.32 13.64
C MET A 375 -3.37 28.67 12.62
N PRO A 376 -3.49 29.93 12.17
CA PRO A 376 -4.50 30.31 11.20
C PRO A 376 -4.27 29.69 9.81
N TRP A 377 -3.03 29.29 9.50
CA TRP A 377 -2.62 28.67 8.23
C TRP A 377 -2.47 27.13 8.32
N ARG A 378 -3.09 26.48 9.33
CA ARG A 378 -3.05 25.03 9.52
C ARG A 378 -3.44 24.23 8.28
N GLY A 379 -4.36 24.74 7.44
CA GLY A 379 -4.76 24.11 6.18
C GLY A 379 -3.64 24.01 5.14
N LEU A 380 -2.62 24.88 5.20
CA LEU A 380 -1.45 24.80 4.30
C LEU A 380 -0.55 23.60 4.61
N VAL A 381 -0.50 23.16 5.86
CA VAL A 381 0.29 22.00 6.29
C VAL A 381 -0.29 20.71 5.73
N ALA A 382 -1.61 20.62 5.61
CA ALA A 382 -2.33 19.48 5.04
C ALA A 382 -2.35 19.47 3.50
N GLY A 383 -2.10 20.60 2.87
CA GLY A 383 -2.31 20.79 1.42
C GLY A 383 -1.50 19.85 0.52
N GLY A 384 -0.35 19.36 0.99
CA GLY A 384 0.51 18.46 0.20
C GLY A 384 -0.14 17.13 -0.13
N VAL A 385 -0.68 16.44 0.87
CA VAL A 385 -1.32 15.12 0.71
C VAL A 385 -2.63 15.25 -0.08
N HIS A 386 -3.44 16.26 0.24
CA HIS A 386 -4.67 16.53 -0.50
C HIS A 386 -4.39 16.84 -1.98
N LYS A 387 -3.42 17.70 -2.27
CA LYS A 387 -3.01 18.03 -3.64
C LYS A 387 -2.55 16.79 -4.40
N ALA A 388 -1.73 15.94 -3.78
CA ALA A 388 -1.26 14.71 -4.42
C ALA A 388 -2.39 13.71 -4.65
N ALA A 389 -3.32 13.56 -3.70
CA ALA A 389 -4.46 12.63 -3.83
C ALA A 389 -5.45 13.05 -4.93
N ASN A 390 -5.53 14.36 -5.25
CA ASN A 390 -6.40 14.92 -6.29
C ASN A 390 -5.63 15.40 -7.53
N ALA A 391 -4.38 14.99 -7.70
CA ALA A 391 -3.54 15.46 -8.81
C ALA A 391 -3.86 14.82 -10.16
N ILE A 392 -4.94 14.06 -10.26
CA ILE A 392 -5.43 13.48 -11.50
C ILE A 392 -6.92 13.75 -11.66
N THR A 393 -7.33 14.05 -12.88
CA THR A 393 -8.73 14.09 -13.30
C THR A 393 -9.06 12.78 -14.01
N LEU A 394 -9.92 11.99 -13.41
CA LEU A 394 -10.28 10.68 -13.98
C LEU A 394 -11.05 10.84 -15.29
N LYS A 395 -10.54 10.30 -16.37
CA LYS A 395 -11.29 10.14 -17.62
C LYS A 395 -12.54 9.30 -17.38
N ASP A 396 -13.55 9.48 -18.20
CA ASP A 396 -14.73 8.59 -18.26
C ASP A 396 -14.51 7.55 -19.37
N TYR A 397 -14.23 6.32 -18.97
CA TYR A 397 -14.06 5.19 -19.89
C TYR A 397 -15.37 4.39 -20.08
N ARG A 398 -16.51 4.94 -19.65
CA ARG A 398 -17.82 4.32 -19.94
C ARG A 398 -18.10 4.48 -21.42
N SER A 399 -18.09 3.39 -22.14
CA SER A 399 -18.62 3.26 -23.51
C SER A 399 -20.10 2.99 -23.48
#